data_670f1f5806a9585fb8926ce90c7f9d12
#
_entry.id   670f1f5806a9585fb8926ce90c7f9d12
#
_cell.length_a   1.000
_cell.length_b   1.000
_cell.length_c   1.000
_cell.angle_alpha   90.00
_cell.angle_beta   90.00
_cell.angle_gamma   90.00
#
_symmetry.space_group_name_H-M   'P 1'
#
loop_
_entity.id
_entity.type
_entity.pdbx_description
1 polymer ?
#
loop_
_entity_poly.entity_id
_entity_poly.type
_entity_poly.pdbx_seq_one_letter_code
_entity_poly.pdbx_strand_id
1 'polypeptide(L)'
;MIRLIACDIDGTLLRGTQREISPAVFREVVRLGKQGVRFCPASGRQYHSLRGLFAPIASRLHYVCENGAVVFGPGDPGPILAKETMEREQALELCREILDMDGCEVLISGAGISYLCPKGGDIVDHVRYFVGNRTALVDRPEEITEDIVKVSAYCRRGAAEAEPVLAPRLQIGRAH
;
A
#
# COMPACT_ATOMS: atom_id res chain seq x y z
N MET A 1 12.80 2.54 -27.84
CA MET A 1 11.36 2.93 -27.76
C MET A 1 10.85 2.58 -26.37
N ILE A 2 10.27 3.55 -25.62
CA ILE A 2 9.68 3.30 -24.29
C ILE A 2 8.42 2.47 -24.43
N ARG A 3 8.27 1.41 -23.63
CA ARG A 3 7.11 0.51 -23.64
C ARG A 3 6.33 0.53 -22.32
N LEU A 4 6.97 0.96 -21.24
CA LEU A 4 6.39 1.01 -19.91
C LEU A 4 6.80 2.32 -19.22
N ILE A 5 5.85 2.93 -18.55
CA ILE A 5 6.06 4.06 -17.64
C ILE A 5 5.55 3.60 -16.28
N ALA A 6 6.45 3.38 -15.32
CA ALA A 6 6.11 3.24 -13.91
C ALA A 6 6.16 4.63 -13.28
N CYS A 7 5.11 5.01 -12.56
CA CYS A 7 4.97 6.34 -12.00
C CYS A 7 4.56 6.27 -10.53
N ASP A 8 5.34 6.92 -9.68
CA ASP A 8 4.98 7.16 -8.29
C ASP A 8 3.78 8.12 -8.18
N ILE A 9 3.06 8.03 -7.09
CA ILE A 9 1.79 8.72 -6.89
C ILE A 9 1.93 9.87 -5.89
N ASP A 10 2.27 9.56 -4.66
CA ASP A 10 2.28 10.53 -3.56
C ASP A 10 3.54 11.40 -3.63
N GLY A 11 3.37 12.71 -3.81
CA GLY A 11 4.48 13.63 -4.11
C GLY A 11 4.79 13.80 -5.59
N THR A 12 4.30 12.92 -6.47
CA THR A 12 4.52 12.96 -7.93
C THR A 12 3.25 13.36 -8.68
N LEU A 13 2.26 12.49 -8.75
CA LEU A 13 0.97 12.78 -9.38
C LEU A 13 -0.02 13.47 -8.44
N LEU A 14 0.06 13.15 -7.15
CA LEU A 14 -0.67 13.84 -6.07
C LEU A 14 0.32 14.71 -5.30
N ARG A 15 0.20 16.03 -5.42
CA ARG A 15 1.09 17.00 -4.78
C ARG A 15 0.38 17.74 -3.66
N GLY A 16 1.09 17.96 -2.55
CA GLY A 16 0.56 18.70 -1.41
C GLY A 16 -0.74 18.08 -0.88
N THR A 17 -1.83 18.84 -0.88
CA THR A 17 -3.14 18.41 -0.37
C THR A 17 -4.06 17.78 -1.41
N GLN A 18 -3.58 17.55 -2.64
CA GLN A 18 -4.38 16.94 -3.71
C GLN A 18 -4.81 15.51 -3.33
N ARG A 19 -6.09 15.20 -3.58
CA ARG A 19 -6.69 13.89 -3.32
C ARG A 19 -7.10 13.14 -4.58
N GLU A 20 -7.08 13.82 -5.72
CA GLU A 20 -7.56 13.29 -6.99
C GLU A 20 -6.53 13.51 -8.09
N ILE A 21 -6.45 12.54 -8.97
CA ILE A 21 -5.62 12.61 -10.17
C ILE A 21 -6.30 13.48 -11.23
N SER A 22 -5.56 14.41 -11.81
CA SER A 22 -6.09 15.28 -12.86
C SER A 22 -6.65 14.47 -14.04
N PRO A 23 -7.85 14.81 -14.56
CA PRO A 23 -8.40 14.20 -15.76
C PRO A 23 -7.48 14.28 -16.99
N ALA A 24 -6.55 15.25 -17.03
CA ALA A 24 -5.55 15.35 -18.07
C ALA A 24 -4.60 14.15 -18.07
N VAL A 25 -4.23 13.63 -16.89
CA VAL A 25 -3.39 12.43 -16.76
C VAL A 25 -4.11 11.21 -17.37
N PHE A 26 -5.39 11.04 -17.07
CA PHE A 26 -6.16 9.92 -17.65
C PHE A 26 -6.21 9.95 -19.16
N ARG A 27 -6.45 11.14 -19.75
CA ARG A 27 -6.43 11.29 -21.22
C ARG A 27 -5.08 10.93 -21.82
N GLU A 28 -4.00 11.39 -21.18
CA GLU A 28 -2.65 11.12 -21.64
C GLU A 28 -2.27 9.64 -21.53
N VAL A 29 -2.61 8.98 -20.41
CA VAL A 29 -2.40 7.54 -20.22
C VAL A 29 -3.15 6.73 -21.27
N VAL A 30 -4.40 7.10 -21.59
CA VAL A 30 -5.17 6.43 -22.66
C VAL A 30 -4.52 6.66 -24.03
N ARG A 31 -4.01 7.89 -24.31
CA ARG A 31 -3.30 8.22 -25.56
C ARG A 31 -2.03 7.39 -25.72
N LEU A 32 -1.24 7.28 -24.65
CA LEU A 32 -0.01 6.47 -24.61
C LEU A 32 -0.32 4.97 -24.83
N GLY A 33 -1.39 4.48 -24.22
CA GLY A 33 -1.86 3.10 -24.41
C GLY A 33 -2.17 2.76 -25.85
N LYS A 34 -2.76 3.70 -26.62
CA LYS A 34 -2.98 3.54 -28.08
C LYS A 34 -1.67 3.45 -28.89
N GLN A 35 -0.57 3.96 -28.34
CA GLN A 35 0.77 3.89 -28.93
C GLN A 35 1.58 2.68 -28.44
N GLY A 36 0.96 1.75 -27.69
CA GLY A 36 1.60 0.57 -27.16
C GLY A 36 2.45 0.82 -25.90
N VAL A 37 2.35 2.01 -25.27
CA VAL A 37 3.02 2.30 -24.01
C VAL A 37 2.09 1.95 -22.84
N ARG A 38 2.54 1.09 -21.95
CA ARG A 38 1.83 0.73 -20.73
C ARG A 38 2.12 1.74 -19.63
N PHE A 39 1.09 2.15 -18.91
CA PHE A 39 1.25 2.97 -17.71
C PHE A 39 0.97 2.10 -16.47
N CYS A 40 1.84 2.24 -15.46
CA CYS A 40 1.82 1.45 -14.24
C CYS A 40 1.97 2.37 -13.04
N PRO A 41 0.90 2.72 -12.31
CA PRO A 41 1.01 3.34 -11.01
C PRO A 41 1.81 2.46 -10.06
N ALA A 42 2.79 3.04 -9.36
CA ALA A 42 3.64 2.38 -8.39
C ALA A 42 3.58 3.15 -7.06
N SER A 43 3.18 2.48 -5.98
CA SER A 43 2.97 3.14 -4.69
C SER A 43 3.07 2.16 -3.52
N GLY A 44 3.29 2.70 -2.32
CA GLY A 44 3.09 1.98 -1.07
C GLY A 44 1.64 1.69 -0.72
N ARG A 45 0.68 2.22 -1.50
CA ARG A 45 -0.76 2.02 -1.29
C ARG A 45 -1.19 0.60 -1.59
N GLN A 46 -2.27 0.18 -0.92
CA GLN A 46 -3.00 -1.05 -1.23
C GLN A 46 -3.66 -0.96 -2.62
N TYR A 47 -3.81 -2.09 -3.28
CA TYR A 47 -4.44 -2.20 -4.61
C TYR A 47 -5.79 -1.48 -4.71
N HIS A 48 -6.69 -1.68 -3.72
CA HIS A 48 -8.02 -1.07 -3.73
C HIS A 48 -7.93 0.46 -3.71
N SER A 49 -7.11 1.01 -2.82
CA SER A 49 -6.86 2.45 -2.70
C SER A 49 -6.24 3.03 -3.98
N LEU A 50 -5.17 2.39 -4.47
CA LEU A 50 -4.46 2.83 -5.67
C LEU A 50 -5.37 2.77 -6.92
N ARG A 51 -6.13 1.70 -7.05
CA ARG A 51 -7.09 1.52 -8.14
C ARG A 51 -8.20 2.57 -8.14
N GLY A 52 -8.68 2.94 -6.95
CA GLY A 52 -9.69 3.98 -6.78
C GLY A 52 -9.27 5.34 -7.35
N LEU A 53 -7.99 5.71 -7.21
CA LEU A 53 -7.44 6.94 -7.79
C LEU A 53 -7.51 6.96 -9.32
N PHE A 54 -7.50 5.81 -9.96
CA PHE A 54 -7.56 5.65 -11.42
C PHE A 54 -8.91 5.11 -11.91
N ALA A 55 -9.98 5.24 -11.12
CA ALA A 55 -11.29 4.66 -11.41
C ALA A 55 -11.75 4.76 -12.87
N PRO A 56 -11.60 5.91 -13.58
CA PRO A 56 -12.07 6.04 -14.97
C PRO A 56 -11.36 5.12 -15.97
N ILE A 57 -10.16 4.65 -15.66
CA ILE A 57 -9.31 3.83 -16.56
C ILE A 57 -8.75 2.60 -15.86
N ALA A 58 -9.22 2.30 -14.65
CA ALA A 58 -8.62 1.34 -13.72
C ALA A 58 -8.39 -0.06 -14.31
N SER A 59 -9.36 -0.58 -15.08
CA SER A 59 -9.27 -1.92 -15.67
C SER A 59 -8.22 -2.08 -16.77
N ARG A 60 -7.62 -0.98 -17.23
CA ARG A 60 -6.62 -0.97 -18.31
C ARG A 60 -5.18 -0.94 -17.81
N LEU A 61 -4.98 -0.74 -16.51
CA LEU A 61 -3.66 -0.49 -15.92
C LEU A 61 -3.09 -1.73 -15.24
N HIS A 62 -1.76 -1.77 -15.21
CA HIS A 62 -1.02 -2.60 -14.25
C HIS A 62 -0.80 -1.75 -12.99
N TYR A 63 -0.62 -2.39 -11.84
CA TYR A 63 -0.40 -1.71 -10.57
C TYR A 63 0.75 -2.36 -9.82
N VAL A 64 1.69 -1.57 -9.35
CA VAL A 64 2.69 -1.97 -8.36
C VAL A 64 2.24 -1.43 -7.01
N CYS A 65 1.88 -2.33 -6.11
CA CYS A 65 1.27 -2.02 -4.82
C CYS A 65 2.18 -2.45 -3.66
N GLU A 66 1.89 -1.96 -2.46
CA GLU A 66 2.56 -2.36 -1.22
C GLU A 66 4.09 -2.24 -1.32
N ASN A 67 4.59 -1.10 -1.88
CA ASN A 67 6.01 -0.82 -2.12
C ASN A 67 6.69 -1.84 -3.05
N GLY A 68 5.95 -2.46 -3.95
CA GLY A 68 6.48 -3.44 -4.90
C GLY A 68 6.20 -4.90 -4.55
N ALA A 69 5.68 -5.17 -3.35
CA ALA A 69 5.42 -6.53 -2.90
C ALA A 69 4.32 -7.24 -3.69
N VAL A 70 3.38 -6.49 -4.32
CA VAL A 70 2.34 -7.09 -5.15
C VAL A 70 2.18 -6.33 -6.46
N VAL A 71 2.15 -7.07 -7.55
CA VAL A 71 1.90 -6.53 -8.90
C VAL A 71 0.60 -7.11 -9.43
N PHE A 72 -0.32 -6.21 -9.82
CA PHE A 72 -1.58 -6.58 -10.46
C PHE A 72 -1.56 -6.27 -11.95
N GLY A 73 -2.18 -7.15 -12.72
CA GLY A 73 -2.48 -6.95 -14.13
C GLY A 73 -3.75 -6.13 -14.36
N PRO A 74 -4.04 -5.81 -15.66
CA PRO A 74 -5.30 -5.17 -16.01
C PRO A 74 -6.49 -6.13 -15.80
N GLY A 75 -7.65 -5.55 -15.49
CA GLY A 75 -8.88 -6.31 -15.22
C GLY A 75 -9.74 -5.67 -14.12
N ASP A 76 -10.86 -6.33 -13.78
CA ASP A 76 -11.79 -5.89 -12.75
C ASP A 76 -12.33 -7.05 -11.90
N PRO A 77 -11.67 -7.44 -10.80
CA PRO A 77 -10.30 -7.04 -10.40
C PRO A 77 -9.25 -7.61 -11.38
N GLY A 78 -8.07 -6.97 -11.42
CA GLY A 78 -6.94 -7.50 -12.18
C GLY A 78 -6.31 -8.72 -11.49
N PRO A 79 -5.72 -9.66 -12.26
CA PRO A 79 -5.00 -10.80 -11.68
C PRO A 79 -3.71 -10.37 -10.99
N ILE A 80 -3.31 -11.10 -9.95
CA ILE A 80 -1.97 -10.97 -9.36
C ILE A 80 -0.96 -11.57 -10.34
N LEU A 81 -0.01 -10.77 -10.78
CA LEU A 81 1.07 -11.18 -11.70
C LEU A 81 2.34 -11.57 -10.96
N ALA A 82 2.60 -10.93 -9.83
CA ALA A 82 3.72 -11.23 -8.93
C ALA A 82 3.34 -10.88 -7.50
N LYS A 83 3.85 -11.64 -6.55
CA LYS A 83 3.68 -11.41 -5.12
C LYS A 83 4.93 -11.89 -4.39
N GLU A 84 5.52 -10.99 -3.60
CA GLU A 84 6.58 -11.30 -2.64
C GLU A 84 5.99 -11.25 -1.25
N THR A 85 6.32 -12.24 -0.42
CA THR A 85 5.77 -12.39 0.93
C THR A 85 6.87 -12.30 1.97
N MET A 86 6.53 -11.78 3.12
CA MET A 86 7.40 -11.87 4.29
C MET A 86 7.40 -13.30 4.82
N GLU A 87 8.51 -13.70 5.41
CA GLU A 87 8.53 -14.92 6.21
C GLU A 87 7.57 -14.73 7.40
N ARG A 88 6.68 -15.73 7.63
CA ARG A 88 5.54 -15.57 8.55
C ARG A 88 5.97 -15.29 9.99
N GLU A 89 6.93 -16.05 10.51
CA GLU A 89 7.38 -15.88 11.90
C GLU A 89 8.02 -14.51 12.11
N GLN A 90 8.83 -14.05 11.15
CA GLN A 90 9.43 -12.72 11.19
C GLN A 90 8.38 -11.61 11.12
N ALA A 91 7.36 -11.77 10.28
CA ALA A 91 6.26 -10.81 10.18
C ALA A 91 5.47 -10.72 11.50
N LEU A 92 5.16 -11.88 12.13
CA LEU A 92 4.45 -11.92 13.41
C LEU A 92 5.29 -11.37 14.57
N GLU A 93 6.61 -11.64 14.58
CA GLU A 93 7.52 -11.07 15.58
C GLU A 93 7.53 -9.54 15.48
N LEU A 94 7.67 -9.01 14.25
CA LEU A 94 7.60 -7.57 14.00
C LEU A 94 6.27 -6.97 14.43
N CYS A 95 5.16 -7.64 14.18
CA CYS A 95 3.84 -7.17 14.63
C CYS A 95 3.77 -7.06 16.16
N ARG A 96 4.29 -8.05 16.89
CA ARG A 96 4.33 -8.03 18.36
C ARG A 96 5.20 -6.88 18.86
N GLU A 97 6.40 -6.69 18.29
CA GLU A 97 7.29 -5.57 18.65
C GLU A 97 6.59 -4.22 18.47
N ILE A 98 5.90 -4.01 17.34
CA ILE A 98 5.15 -2.76 17.10
C ILE A 98 3.98 -2.62 18.10
N LEU A 99 3.28 -3.71 18.40
CA LEU A 99 2.17 -3.70 19.35
C LEU A 99 2.64 -3.42 20.80
N ASP A 100 3.86 -3.79 21.15
CA ASP A 100 4.45 -3.51 22.47
C ASP A 100 4.92 -2.05 22.60
N MET A 101 5.04 -1.31 21.48
CA MET A 101 5.42 0.11 21.52
C MET A 101 4.24 0.99 21.90
N ASP A 102 4.47 1.88 22.87
CA ASP A 102 3.48 2.88 23.28
C ASP A 102 3.18 3.87 22.13
N GLY A 103 1.89 4.14 21.92
CA GLY A 103 1.45 5.10 20.89
C GLY A 103 1.60 4.61 19.46
N CYS A 104 2.06 3.36 19.26
CA CYS A 104 2.13 2.74 17.95
C CYS A 104 1.06 1.65 17.78
N GLU A 105 0.55 1.51 16.56
CA GLU A 105 -0.38 0.48 16.13
C GLU A 105 0.17 -0.18 14.86
N VAL A 106 -0.24 -1.41 14.59
CA VAL A 106 0.27 -2.17 13.46
C VAL A 106 -0.74 -2.19 12.31
N LEU A 107 -0.24 -1.96 11.10
CA LEU A 107 -0.94 -2.21 9.85
C LEU A 107 -0.26 -3.37 9.12
N ILE A 108 -1.00 -4.45 8.91
CA ILE A 108 -0.51 -5.68 8.28
C ILE A 108 -1.18 -5.80 6.91
N SER A 109 -0.40 -5.89 5.86
CA SER A 109 -0.93 -5.99 4.50
C SER A 109 -0.88 -7.41 3.98
N GLY A 110 -2.03 -7.94 3.58
CA GLY A 110 -2.16 -9.03 2.61
C GLY A 110 -2.17 -8.49 1.18
N ALA A 111 -2.34 -9.35 0.20
CA ALA A 111 -2.25 -8.94 -1.21
C ALA A 111 -3.35 -7.94 -1.64
N GLY A 112 -4.51 -7.93 -1.01
CA GLY A 112 -5.63 -7.06 -1.38
C GLY A 112 -6.46 -6.56 -0.20
N ILE A 113 -5.98 -6.77 1.03
CA ILE A 113 -6.65 -6.37 2.26
C ILE A 113 -5.62 -5.93 3.29
N SER A 114 -5.98 -4.99 4.14
CA SER A 114 -5.19 -4.55 5.29
C SER A 114 -5.83 -5.04 6.58
N TYR A 115 -5.05 -5.66 7.43
CA TYR A 115 -5.47 -6.11 8.76
C TYR A 115 -4.99 -5.12 9.81
N LEU A 116 -5.85 -4.83 10.76
CA LEU A 116 -5.60 -3.92 11.86
C LEU A 116 -5.88 -4.62 13.18
N CYS A 117 -4.93 -4.49 14.13
CA CYS A 117 -5.10 -4.87 15.53
C CYS A 117 -5.22 -3.58 16.35
N PRO A 118 -6.42 -2.96 16.47
CA PRO A 118 -6.54 -1.63 17.06
C PRO A 118 -6.35 -1.67 18.58
N LYS A 119 -5.52 -0.75 19.10
CA LYS A 119 -5.32 -0.52 20.55
C LYS A 119 -6.19 0.62 21.06
N GLY A 120 -7.33 0.89 20.39
CA GLY A 120 -8.23 1.99 20.76
C GLY A 120 -7.87 3.34 20.16
N GLY A 121 -7.03 3.37 19.13
CA GLY A 121 -6.63 4.57 18.41
C GLY A 121 -7.49 4.92 17.22
N ASP A 122 -6.98 5.85 16.42
CA ASP A 122 -7.60 6.36 15.20
C ASP A 122 -7.14 5.65 13.92
N ILE A 123 -6.30 4.60 14.05
CA ILE A 123 -5.74 3.88 12.90
C ILE A 123 -6.82 3.34 11.97
N VAL A 124 -7.94 2.85 12.53
CA VAL A 124 -9.03 2.26 11.75
C VAL A 124 -9.64 3.32 10.82
N ASP A 125 -9.95 4.48 11.36
CA ASP A 125 -10.53 5.59 10.59
C ASP A 125 -9.51 6.15 9.61
N HIS A 126 -8.26 6.31 10.04
CA HIS A 126 -7.18 6.77 9.17
C HIS A 126 -6.99 5.84 7.97
N VAL A 127 -6.85 4.55 8.17
CA VAL A 127 -6.57 3.58 7.09
C VAL A 127 -7.79 3.38 6.20
N ARG A 128 -8.99 3.33 6.78
CA ARG A 128 -10.23 3.07 6.04
C ARG A 128 -10.71 4.27 5.25
N TYR A 129 -10.75 5.45 5.87
CA TYR A 129 -11.37 6.64 5.26
C TYR A 129 -10.37 7.60 4.65
N PHE A 130 -9.19 7.75 5.24
CA PHE A 130 -8.19 8.66 4.72
C PHE A 130 -7.32 8.00 3.63
N VAL A 131 -6.83 6.78 3.88
CA VAL A 131 -6.00 6.04 2.92
C VAL A 131 -6.86 5.31 1.89
N GLY A 132 -8.09 4.92 2.26
CA GLY A 132 -9.02 4.23 1.38
C GLY A 132 -8.70 2.75 1.18
N ASN A 133 -8.10 2.09 2.17
CA ASN A 133 -7.82 0.67 2.10
C ASN A 133 -9.08 -0.17 2.40
N ARG A 134 -9.17 -1.31 1.75
CA ARG A 134 -10.04 -2.40 2.21
C ARG A 134 -9.42 -3.01 3.47
N THR A 135 -10.19 -3.04 4.58
CA THR A 135 -9.67 -3.41 5.90
C THR A 135 -10.47 -4.52 6.56
N ALA A 136 -9.79 -5.36 7.34
CA ALA A 136 -10.38 -6.26 8.33
C ALA A 136 -9.76 -5.98 9.71
N LEU A 137 -10.55 -6.20 10.77
CA LEU A 137 -10.07 -6.12 12.15
C LEU A 137 -9.79 -7.53 12.65
N VAL A 138 -8.70 -7.68 13.38
CA VAL A 138 -8.30 -8.91 14.06
C VAL A 138 -7.88 -8.56 15.49
N ASP A 139 -8.09 -9.48 16.42
CA ASP A 139 -7.66 -9.28 17.81
C ASP A 139 -6.15 -9.52 17.94
N ARG A 140 -5.60 -10.43 17.14
CA ARG A 140 -4.19 -10.79 17.13
C ARG A 140 -3.68 -11.04 15.71
N PRO A 141 -2.42 -10.69 15.40
CA PRO A 141 -1.82 -10.93 14.09
C PRO A 141 -1.83 -12.40 13.64
N GLU A 142 -1.79 -13.34 14.60
CA GLU A 142 -1.79 -14.77 14.34
C GLU A 142 -3.09 -15.30 13.70
N GLU A 143 -4.18 -14.55 13.80
CA GLU A 143 -5.49 -14.89 13.18
C GLU A 143 -5.48 -14.71 11.67
N ILE A 144 -4.50 -13.97 11.14
CA ILE A 144 -4.34 -13.77 9.70
C ILE A 144 -3.86 -15.07 9.07
N THR A 145 -4.64 -15.65 8.17
CA THR A 145 -4.32 -16.92 7.51
C THR A 145 -3.69 -16.76 6.14
N GLU A 146 -3.83 -15.58 5.51
CA GLU A 146 -3.18 -15.30 4.24
C GLU A 146 -1.72 -14.87 4.40
N ASP A 147 -0.99 -14.87 3.28
CA ASP A 147 0.39 -14.40 3.24
C ASP A 147 0.48 -12.91 3.54
N ILE A 148 1.43 -12.55 4.41
CA ILE A 148 1.74 -11.17 4.76
C ILE A 148 2.75 -10.61 3.75
N VAL A 149 2.43 -9.51 3.12
CA VAL A 149 3.30 -8.87 2.11
C VAL A 149 4.01 -7.62 2.65
N LYS A 150 3.47 -7.01 3.70
CA LYS A 150 4.07 -5.86 4.37
C LYS A 150 3.55 -5.72 5.80
N VAL A 151 4.42 -5.27 6.70
CA VAL A 151 4.07 -4.81 8.04
C VAL A 151 4.49 -3.35 8.17
N SER A 152 3.62 -2.50 8.73
CA SER A 152 3.89 -1.08 8.93
C SER A 152 3.52 -0.65 10.35
N ALA A 153 4.36 0.17 10.97
CA ALA A 153 4.05 0.82 12.23
C ALA A 153 3.31 2.14 11.95
N TYR A 154 2.16 2.32 12.57
CA TYR A 154 1.44 3.58 12.61
C TYR A 154 1.63 4.20 14.00
N CYS A 155 2.41 5.26 14.09
CA CYS A 155 2.72 5.93 15.35
C CYS A 155 2.11 7.32 15.36
N ARG A 156 1.27 7.61 16.36
CA ARG A 156 0.54 8.89 16.48
C ARG A 156 1.44 10.11 16.53
N ARG A 157 2.63 9.97 17.13
CA ARG A 157 3.63 11.04 17.22
C ARG A 157 4.57 11.11 16.03
N GLY A 158 4.34 10.24 15.03
CA GLY A 158 5.12 10.17 13.80
C GLY A 158 6.16 9.05 13.77
N ALA A 159 6.63 8.72 12.56
CA ALA A 159 7.56 7.62 12.31
C ALA A 159 8.92 7.76 13.04
N ALA A 160 9.32 8.99 13.39
CA ALA A 160 10.56 9.28 14.11
C ALA A 160 10.65 8.60 15.50
N GLU A 161 9.54 8.21 16.11
CA GLU A 161 9.54 7.47 17.38
C GLU A 161 9.85 5.98 17.18
N ALA A 162 9.29 5.36 16.14
CA ALA A 162 9.45 3.94 15.88
C ALA A 162 10.78 3.63 15.18
N GLU A 163 11.29 4.54 14.36
CA GLU A 163 12.46 4.32 13.53
C GLU A 163 13.72 3.93 14.32
N PRO A 164 14.11 4.60 15.43
CA PRO A 164 15.29 4.22 16.20
C PRO A 164 15.22 2.82 16.80
N VAL A 165 14.01 2.32 17.06
CA VAL A 165 13.78 0.99 17.63
C VAL A 165 13.79 -0.08 16.56
N LEU A 166 13.11 0.17 15.43
CA LEU A 166 12.88 -0.83 14.38
C LEU A 166 14.00 -0.87 13.34
N ALA A 167 14.60 0.29 12.97
CA ALA A 167 15.59 0.37 11.91
C ALA A 167 16.88 -0.46 12.15
N PRO A 168 17.42 -0.58 13.38
CA PRO A 168 18.61 -1.39 13.62
C PRO A 168 18.41 -2.87 13.38
N ARG A 169 17.18 -3.36 13.42
CA ARG A 169 16.83 -4.78 13.31
C ARG A 169 16.35 -5.19 11.92
N LEU A 170 15.94 -4.21 11.13
CA LEU A 170 15.24 -4.43 9.87
C LEU A 170 15.81 -3.51 8.80
N GLN A 171 15.98 -4.04 7.58
CA GLN A 171 16.15 -3.17 6.41
C GLN A 171 14.81 -2.50 6.10
N ILE A 172 14.56 -1.34 6.71
CA ILE A 172 13.30 -0.63 6.57
C ILE A 172 13.41 0.34 5.40
N GLY A 173 12.53 0.16 4.40
CA GLY A 173 12.23 1.18 3.42
C GLY A 173 11.28 2.22 4.03
N ARG A 174 11.59 3.51 3.91
CA ARG A 174 10.65 4.58 4.25
C ARG A 174 9.61 4.71 3.14
N ALA A 175 8.32 4.63 3.49
CA ALA A 175 7.27 5.17 2.63
C ALA A 175 7.22 6.69 2.83
N HIS A 176 7.28 7.43 1.76
CA HIS A 176 7.10 8.89 1.75
C HIS A 176 5.64 9.26 1.65
#